data_5546dff8f76e3b9b7945f3dbf32895c4
#
_entry.id   5546dff8f76e3b9b7945f3dbf32895c4
#
_cell.length_a   1.000
_cell.length_b   1.000
_cell.length_c   1.000
_cell.angle_alpha   90.00
_cell.angle_beta   90.00
_cell.angle_gamma   90.00
#
_symmetry.space_group_name_H-M   'P 1'
#
loop_
_entity.id
_entity.type
_entity.pdbx_description
1 polymer ?
#
loop_
_entity_poly.entity_id
_entity_poly.type
_entity_poly.pdbx_seq_one_letter_code
_entity_poly.pdbx_strand_id
1 'polypeptide(L)'
;MEKKNTYFCDIDGTIFRYRKFETYEITKAEGIKSTIDYLDKAASEGHMIILTTARPEYLRIHTEVELHENYVPYDKLIMGIERGPRYLINDMDPNKPGERAIAINLIRDKGL
;
A
#
# COMPACT_ATOMS: atom_id res chain seq x y z
N MET A 1 14.29 22.91 0.84
CA MET A 1 14.11 21.50 1.22
C MET A 1 12.76 20.99 0.74
N GLU A 2 12.77 19.93 -0.02
CA GLU A 2 11.53 19.37 -0.54
C GLU A 2 10.70 18.74 0.58
N LYS A 3 9.38 18.90 0.50
CA LYS A 3 8.46 18.23 1.41
C LYS A 3 8.38 16.75 1.04
N LYS A 4 8.31 15.90 2.05
CA LYS A 4 8.13 14.47 1.86
C LYS A 4 6.66 14.13 1.85
N ASN A 5 6.28 13.17 1.01
CA ASN A 5 4.93 12.68 0.91
C ASN A 5 4.74 11.43 1.76
N THR A 6 3.49 11.10 2.05
CA THR A 6 3.13 9.82 2.63
C THR A 6 2.26 9.08 1.64
N TYR A 7 2.68 7.88 1.30
CA TYR A 7 1.92 7.00 0.41
C TYR A 7 1.19 5.96 1.24
N PHE A 8 -0.13 5.93 1.12
CA PHE A 8 -0.95 4.86 1.69
C PHE A 8 -1.23 3.88 0.56
N CYS A 9 -0.82 2.65 0.71
CA CYS A 9 -0.92 1.67 -0.37
C CYS A 9 -1.59 0.38 0.10
N ASP A 10 -2.58 -0.06 -0.67
CA ASP A 10 -3.25 -1.33 -0.45
C ASP A 10 -2.32 -2.49 -0.82
N ILE A 11 -2.61 -3.68 -0.33
CA ILE A 11 -1.77 -4.87 -0.58
C ILE A 11 -2.38 -5.76 -1.65
N ASP A 12 -3.50 -6.40 -1.36
CA ASP A 12 -4.05 -7.42 -2.27
C ASP A 12 -4.73 -6.81 -3.49
N GLY A 13 -4.25 -7.19 -4.67
CA GLY A 13 -4.68 -6.62 -5.93
C GLY A 13 -3.88 -5.39 -6.35
N THR A 14 -2.97 -4.89 -5.49
CA THR A 14 -2.19 -3.67 -5.72
C THR A 14 -0.68 -3.95 -5.68
N ILE A 15 -0.18 -4.51 -4.58
CA ILE A 15 1.22 -4.94 -4.42
C ILE A 15 1.37 -6.39 -4.80
N PHE A 16 0.45 -7.21 -4.35
CA PHE A 16 0.39 -8.63 -4.69
C PHE A 16 -0.83 -8.89 -5.54
N ARG A 17 -0.75 -9.87 -6.44
CA ARG A 17 -1.91 -10.31 -7.18
C ARG A 17 -2.99 -10.74 -6.21
N TYR A 18 -4.24 -10.42 -6.54
CA TYR A 18 -5.38 -10.73 -5.69
C TYR A 18 -5.50 -12.24 -5.46
N ARG A 19 -5.75 -12.62 -4.22
CA ARG A 19 -6.05 -13.99 -3.82
C ARG A 19 -7.28 -13.97 -2.93
N LYS A 20 -8.05 -15.04 -2.98
CA LYS A 20 -9.17 -15.20 -2.07
C LYS A 20 -8.65 -15.31 -0.64
N PHE A 21 -9.34 -14.70 0.31
CA PHE A 21 -8.95 -14.64 1.71
C PHE A 21 -8.54 -16.00 2.28
N GLU A 22 -9.36 -17.02 2.05
CA GLU A 22 -9.14 -18.36 2.60
C GLU A 22 -7.92 -19.07 1.99
N THR A 23 -7.28 -18.50 0.99
CA THR A 23 -6.12 -19.11 0.32
C THR A 23 -4.80 -18.48 0.70
N TYR A 24 -4.77 -17.42 1.51
CA TYR A 24 -3.52 -16.71 1.83
C TYR A 24 -2.44 -17.63 2.41
N GLU A 25 -2.83 -18.53 3.27
CA GLU A 25 -1.87 -19.39 3.98
C GLU A 25 -1.44 -20.63 3.18
N ILE A 26 -2.13 -20.92 2.07
CA ILE A 26 -1.83 -22.10 1.25
C ILE A 26 -1.36 -21.77 -0.16
N THR A 27 -1.28 -20.49 -0.51
CA THR A 27 -0.76 -20.03 -1.79
C THR A 27 0.35 -19.02 -1.55
N LYS A 28 1.18 -18.80 -2.56
CA LYS A 28 2.25 -17.81 -2.47
C LYS A 28 1.78 -16.45 -2.94
N ALA A 29 2.26 -15.41 -2.26
CA ALA A 29 2.08 -14.04 -2.73
C ALA A 29 2.88 -13.86 -4.02
N GLU A 30 2.26 -13.20 -5.00
CA GLU A 30 2.90 -12.92 -6.28
C GLU A 30 2.97 -11.40 -6.45
N GLY A 31 4.18 -10.86 -6.41
CA GLY A 31 4.39 -9.41 -6.46
C GLY A 31 4.06 -8.81 -7.80
N ILE A 32 3.46 -7.62 -7.77
CA ILE A 32 3.22 -6.82 -8.97
C ILE A 32 4.39 -5.86 -9.09
N LYS A 33 5.31 -6.18 -10.00
CA LYS A 33 6.60 -5.50 -10.09
C LYS A 33 6.47 -3.98 -10.25
N SER A 34 5.54 -3.52 -11.08
CA SER A 34 5.40 -2.08 -11.32
C SER A 34 5.05 -1.30 -10.05
N THR A 35 4.20 -1.87 -9.20
CA THR A 35 3.85 -1.24 -7.94
C THR A 35 5.03 -1.26 -6.97
N ILE A 36 5.71 -2.41 -6.87
CA ILE A 36 6.86 -2.54 -5.96
C ILE A 36 7.97 -1.58 -6.38
N ASP A 37 8.26 -1.48 -7.67
CA ASP A 37 9.27 -0.55 -8.19
C ASP A 37 8.90 0.91 -7.88
N TYR A 38 7.63 1.26 -8.01
CA TYR A 38 7.16 2.60 -7.67
C TYR A 38 7.38 2.91 -6.19
N LEU A 39 7.08 1.96 -5.32
CA LEU A 39 7.28 2.13 -3.87
C LEU A 39 8.77 2.19 -3.53
N ASP A 40 9.60 1.39 -4.20
CA ASP A 40 11.04 1.43 -4.02
C ASP A 40 11.59 2.80 -4.34
N LYS A 41 11.15 3.39 -5.45
CA LYS A 41 11.58 4.73 -5.84
C LYS A 41 11.13 5.76 -4.81
N ALA A 42 9.88 5.69 -4.38
CA ALA A 42 9.36 6.60 -3.36
C ALA A 42 10.17 6.49 -2.07
N ALA A 43 10.46 5.26 -1.62
CA ALA A 43 11.26 5.04 -0.42
C ALA A 43 12.67 5.59 -0.57
N SER A 44 13.30 5.39 -1.73
CA SER A 44 14.66 5.88 -1.98
C SER A 44 14.72 7.40 -1.98
N GLU A 45 13.62 8.06 -2.30
CA GLU A 45 13.52 9.52 -2.27
C GLU A 45 13.12 10.04 -0.87
N GLY A 46 12.97 9.16 0.09
CA GLY A 46 12.69 9.54 1.48
C GLY A 46 11.23 9.74 1.83
N HIS A 47 10.31 9.32 0.96
CA HIS A 47 8.88 9.39 1.26
C HIS A 47 8.49 8.28 2.23
N MET A 48 7.44 8.53 3.03
CA MET A 48 6.93 7.53 3.95
C MET A 48 5.94 6.62 3.24
N ILE A 49 6.03 5.31 3.52
CA ILE A 49 5.12 4.33 2.95
C ILE A 49 4.36 3.64 4.08
N ILE A 50 3.04 3.74 4.03
CA ILE A 50 2.14 3.09 4.98
C ILE A 50 1.28 2.10 4.18
N LEU A 51 1.41 0.82 4.49
CA LEU A 51 0.59 -0.20 3.86
C LEU A 51 -0.70 -0.38 4.66
N THR A 52 -1.81 -0.51 3.96
CA THR A 52 -3.12 -0.69 4.60
C THR A 52 -3.79 -1.93 4.00
N THR A 53 -4.39 -2.75 4.83
CA THR A 53 -5.01 -3.97 4.34
C THR A 53 -6.19 -4.39 5.20
N ALA A 54 -7.20 -4.98 4.57
CA ALA A 54 -8.32 -5.58 5.28
C ALA A 54 -7.95 -6.95 5.87
N ARG A 55 -6.76 -7.49 5.59
CA ARG A 55 -6.31 -8.72 6.22
C ARG A 55 -6.40 -8.57 7.75
N PRO A 56 -6.95 -9.56 8.45
CA PRO A 56 -7.07 -9.45 9.91
C PRO A 56 -5.71 -9.52 10.60
N GLU A 57 -5.63 -8.94 11.79
CA GLU A 57 -4.38 -8.86 12.58
C GLU A 57 -3.73 -10.22 12.84
N TYR A 58 -4.49 -11.30 12.93
CA TYR A 58 -3.89 -12.61 13.17
C TYR A 58 -3.02 -13.09 11.99
N LEU A 59 -3.12 -12.43 10.84
CA LEU A 59 -2.25 -12.71 9.69
C LEU A 59 -1.04 -11.78 9.61
N ARG A 60 -0.73 -11.02 10.66
CA ARG A 60 0.34 -10.03 10.61
C ARG A 60 1.70 -10.65 10.29
N ILE A 61 2.09 -11.67 11.05
CA ILE A 61 3.41 -12.31 10.84
C ILE A 61 3.48 -12.88 9.43
N HIS A 62 2.43 -13.57 9.00
CA HIS A 62 2.38 -14.14 7.65
C HIS A 62 2.52 -13.04 6.58
N THR A 63 1.82 -11.92 6.77
CA THR A 63 1.86 -10.80 5.83
C THR A 63 3.24 -10.13 5.81
N GLU A 64 3.85 -9.92 6.97
CA GLU A 64 5.19 -9.34 7.06
C GLU A 64 6.24 -10.21 6.37
N VAL A 65 6.11 -11.53 6.50
CA VAL A 65 7.01 -12.46 5.81
C VAL A 65 6.85 -12.34 4.29
N GLU A 66 5.61 -12.30 3.80
CA GLU A 66 5.35 -12.15 2.36
C GLU A 66 5.93 -10.83 1.82
N LEU A 67 5.75 -9.75 2.56
CA LEU A 67 6.28 -8.44 2.18
C LEU A 67 7.81 -8.47 2.14
N HIS A 68 8.43 -9.05 3.15
CA HIS A 68 9.88 -9.17 3.21
C HIS A 68 10.44 -10.02 2.06
N GLU A 69 9.81 -11.15 1.79
CA GLU A 69 10.27 -12.05 0.71
C GLU A 69 10.14 -11.42 -0.68
N ASN A 70 9.24 -10.46 -0.83
CA ASN A 70 9.02 -9.77 -2.10
C ASN A 70 9.69 -8.39 -2.14
N TYR A 71 10.54 -8.08 -1.14
CA TYR A 71 11.31 -6.82 -1.06
C TYR A 71 10.44 -5.57 -1.12
N VAL A 72 9.26 -5.62 -0.49
CA VAL A 72 8.35 -4.47 -0.46
C VAL A 72 8.81 -3.51 0.65
N PRO A 73 9.13 -2.26 0.32
CA PRO A 73 9.50 -1.29 1.35
C PRO A 73 8.25 -0.72 2.03
N TYR A 74 8.29 -0.54 3.34
CA TYR A 74 7.24 0.15 4.08
C TYR A 74 7.75 0.58 5.45
N ASP A 75 7.13 1.64 5.97
CA ASP A 75 7.44 2.15 7.29
C ASP A 75 6.43 1.66 8.33
N LYS A 76 5.18 1.50 7.91
CA LYS A 76 4.10 1.05 8.79
C LYS A 76 3.16 0.12 8.04
N LEU A 77 2.58 -0.81 8.77
CA LEU A 77 1.59 -1.75 8.24
C LEU A 77 0.36 -1.71 9.13
N ILE A 78 -0.75 -1.23 8.57
CA ILE A 78 -2.04 -1.15 9.26
C ILE A 78 -2.93 -2.26 8.73
N MET A 79 -3.32 -3.18 9.60
CA MET A 79 -4.13 -4.33 9.24
C MET A 79 -5.51 -4.24 9.88
N GLY A 80 -6.44 -5.03 9.38
CA GLY A 80 -7.78 -5.11 9.93
C GLY A 80 -8.67 -3.91 9.64
N ILE A 81 -8.37 -3.15 8.59
CA ILE A 81 -9.27 -2.07 8.18
C ILE A 81 -10.47 -2.68 7.42
N GLU A 82 -11.54 -1.90 7.30
CA GLU A 82 -12.74 -2.36 6.63
C GLU A 82 -12.51 -2.58 5.13
N ARG A 83 -13.31 -3.47 4.53
CA ARG A 83 -13.17 -3.82 3.11
C ARG A 83 -13.74 -2.80 2.14
N GLY A 84 -14.53 -1.86 2.63
CA GLY A 84 -15.14 -0.83 1.81
C GLY A 84 -14.14 0.20 1.32
N PRO A 85 -14.62 1.20 0.56
CA PRO A 85 -13.76 2.28 0.07
C PRO A 85 -13.03 3.01 1.21
N ARG A 86 -11.84 3.50 0.92
CA ARG A 86 -11.05 4.32 1.84
C ARG A 86 -11.24 5.77 1.49
N TYR A 87 -11.56 6.57 2.48
CA TYR A 87 -11.69 8.01 2.34
C TYR A 87 -10.49 8.67 3.00
N LEU A 88 -9.76 9.49 2.25
CA LEU A 88 -8.67 10.29 2.79
C LEU A 88 -9.17 11.73 2.88
N ILE A 89 -9.29 12.24 4.11
CA ILE A 89 -9.84 13.58 4.37
C ILE A 89 -8.71 14.46 4.86
N ASN A 90 -8.42 15.51 4.10
CA ASN A 90 -7.34 16.43 4.41
C ASN A 90 -7.73 17.84 3.98
N ASP A 91 -7.18 18.83 4.65
CA ASP A 91 -7.44 20.21 4.29
C ASP A 91 -6.67 20.66 3.06
N MET A 92 -7.07 21.78 2.50
CA MET A 92 -6.29 22.51 1.50
C MET A 92 -6.00 23.90 2.06
N ASP A 93 -4.74 24.31 1.95
CA ASP A 93 -4.35 25.66 2.38
C ASP A 93 -4.86 26.67 1.32
N PRO A 94 -5.71 27.63 1.68
CA PRO A 94 -6.24 28.58 0.71
C PRO A 94 -5.17 29.51 0.10
N ASN A 95 -4.00 29.56 0.72
CA ASN A 95 -2.90 30.42 0.25
C ASN A 95 -1.83 29.67 -0.52
N LYS A 96 -1.99 28.36 -0.71
CA LYS A 96 -1.02 27.53 -1.43
C LYS A 96 -1.73 26.62 -2.42
N PRO A 97 -1.22 26.50 -3.64
CA PRO A 97 -1.84 25.62 -4.61
C PRO A 97 -1.58 24.13 -4.29
N GLY A 98 -2.44 23.28 -4.76
CA GLY A 98 -2.26 21.85 -4.70
C GLY A 98 -3.18 21.13 -3.74
N GLU A 99 -3.58 19.93 -4.15
CA GLU A 99 -4.36 19.03 -3.33
C GLU A 99 -3.45 18.31 -2.34
N ARG A 100 -3.96 18.06 -1.14
CA ARG A 100 -3.23 17.32 -0.11
C ARG A 100 -3.77 15.92 0.08
N ALA A 101 -4.99 15.67 -0.35
CA ALA A 101 -5.55 14.34 -0.42
C ALA A 101 -5.62 13.93 -1.88
N ILE A 102 -4.83 12.93 -2.25
CA ILE A 102 -4.73 12.47 -3.63
C ILE A 102 -5.11 10.99 -3.65
N ALA A 103 -5.99 10.61 -4.59
CA ALA A 103 -6.39 9.22 -4.75
C ALA A 103 -5.88 8.68 -6.09
N ILE A 104 -5.25 7.51 -6.05
CA ILE A 104 -4.83 6.78 -7.25
C ILE A 104 -5.60 5.47 -7.26
N ASN A 105 -6.51 5.32 -8.22
CA ASN A 105 -7.32 4.13 -8.35
C ASN A 105 -6.78 3.26 -9.47
N LEU A 106 -6.36 2.05 -9.11
CA LEU A 106 -5.76 1.11 -10.05
C LEU A 106 -6.76 0.00 -10.39
N ILE A 107 -6.64 -0.50 -11.60
CA ILE A 107 -7.36 -1.73 -11.96
C ILE A 107 -6.65 -2.87 -11.21
N ARG A 108 -7.44 -3.75 -10.60
CA ARG A 108 -6.91 -4.88 -9.83
C ARG A 108 -5.85 -5.64 -10.63
N ASP A 109 -4.73 -5.94 -9.98
CA ASP A 109 -3.60 -6.71 -10.50
C ASP A 109 -2.80 -6.04 -11.62
N LYS A 110 -3.17 -4.83 -12.05
CA LYS A 110 -2.43 -4.15 -13.13
C LYS A 110 -1.26 -3.31 -12.63
N GLY A 111 -1.33 -2.83 -11.39
CA GLY A 111 -0.26 -2.02 -10.81
C GLY A 111 -0.17 -0.61 -11.37
N LEU A 112 0.87 0.06 -10.94
CA LEU A 112 1.15 1.45 -11.34
C LEU A 112 1.89 1.54 -12.67
#